data_328e172fcb7a99a0c90cd8d4b10ebf81
#
_entry.id   328e172fcb7a99a0c90cd8d4b10ebf81
#
_cell.length_a   1.000
_cell.length_b   1.000
_cell.length_c   1.000
_cell.angle_alpha   90.00
_cell.angle_beta   90.00
_cell.angle_gamma   90.00
#
_symmetry.space_group_name_H-M   'P 1'
#
loop_
_entity.id
_entity.type
_entity.pdbx_description
1 polymer ?
#
loop_
_entity_poly.entity_id
_entity_poly.type
_entity_poly.pdbx_seq_one_letter_code
_entity_poly.pdbx_strand_id
1 'polypeptide(L)'
;RVDTYTGMTKIMDCLSVHDIGKAINPDLCKGQIGSGIQQGMGMALCEEIKIHPKTGQTLITNFKNYEVANACDLPDYQTLLIEEPENSGPFGAKSIGEVVVVPVAPAIVAGVNDALGTNLTRLPLTPAVILEALEERSV
;
A
#
# COMPACT_ATOMS: atom_id res chain seq x y z
N ARG A 1 9.91 -5.25 7.33
CA ARG A 1 10.58 -6.52 7.68
C ARG A 1 9.96 -7.67 6.91
N VAL A 2 10.77 -8.48 6.27
CA VAL A 2 10.33 -9.70 5.58
C VAL A 2 10.87 -10.91 6.34
N ASP A 3 10.00 -11.87 6.58
CA ASP A 3 10.37 -13.19 7.12
C ASP A 3 10.71 -14.10 5.94
N THR A 4 11.98 -14.43 5.78
CA THR A 4 12.46 -15.22 4.63
C THR A 4 12.09 -16.71 4.71
N TYR A 5 11.60 -17.18 5.86
CA TYR A 5 11.14 -18.54 6.02
C TYR A 5 9.66 -18.72 5.64
N THR A 6 8.84 -17.73 5.95
CA THR A 6 7.39 -17.76 5.69
C THR A 6 6.96 -16.91 4.50
N GLY A 7 7.80 -16.00 4.03
CA GLY A 7 7.45 -15.00 3.02
C GLY A 7 6.59 -13.85 3.55
N MET A 8 6.26 -13.84 4.83
CA MET A 8 5.41 -12.81 5.42
C MET A 8 6.12 -11.46 5.50
N THR A 9 5.44 -10.42 5.04
CA THR A 9 5.91 -9.04 5.11
C THR A 9 5.13 -8.26 6.17
N LYS A 10 5.86 -7.57 7.04
CA LYS A 10 5.30 -6.64 8.03
C LYS A 10 5.91 -5.26 7.83
N ILE A 11 5.05 -4.27 7.59
CA ILE A 11 5.45 -2.86 7.60
C ILE A 11 5.67 -2.45 9.05
N MET A 12 6.84 -1.94 9.37
CA MET A 12 7.21 -1.61 10.75
C MET A 12 6.90 -0.15 11.08
N ASP A 13 7.11 0.73 10.11
CA ASP A 13 6.90 2.17 10.25
C ASP A 13 6.60 2.77 8.88
N CYS A 14 5.86 3.88 8.87
CA CYS A 14 5.54 4.61 7.65
C CYS A 14 5.53 6.11 7.91
N LEU A 15 6.25 6.87 7.10
CA LEU A 15 6.15 8.33 7.07
C LEU A 15 5.45 8.76 5.78
N SER A 16 4.33 9.45 5.92
CA SER A 16 3.54 9.95 4.80
C SER A 16 3.55 11.47 4.80
N VAL A 17 4.09 12.05 3.74
CA VAL A 17 4.24 13.51 3.57
C VAL A 17 3.43 13.96 2.37
N HIS A 18 2.49 14.88 2.57
CA HIS A 18 1.60 15.36 1.51
C HIS A 18 1.48 16.87 1.51
N ASP A 19 1.63 17.47 0.35
CA ASP A 19 1.19 18.83 0.11
C ASP A 19 -0.32 18.82 -0.15
N ILE A 20 -1.05 19.44 0.74
CA ILE A 20 -2.53 19.48 0.73
C ILE A 20 -3.09 20.89 0.46
N GLY A 21 -2.23 21.82 0.07
CA GLY A 21 -2.60 23.21 -0.01
C GLY A 21 -2.92 23.77 1.38
N LYS A 22 -4.16 24.20 1.60
CA LYS A 22 -4.65 24.58 2.93
C LYS A 22 -5.37 23.42 3.59
N ALA A 23 -4.94 23.02 4.78
CA ALA A 23 -5.64 22.04 5.60
C ALA A 23 -6.92 22.63 6.18
N ILE A 24 -8.06 22.35 5.54
CA ILE A 24 -9.38 22.82 6.03
C ILE A 24 -9.74 22.12 7.35
N ASN A 25 -9.45 20.83 7.44
CA ASN A 25 -9.58 20.04 8.66
C ASN A 25 -8.39 19.07 8.76
N PRO A 26 -7.36 19.40 9.55
CA PRO A 26 -6.16 18.59 9.67
C PRO A 26 -6.40 17.16 10.16
N ASP A 27 -7.37 16.94 11.05
CA ASP A 27 -7.65 15.61 11.59
C ASP A 27 -8.31 14.70 10.55
N LEU A 28 -9.24 15.25 9.75
CA LEU A 28 -9.79 14.52 8.62
C LEU A 28 -8.74 14.24 7.55
N CYS A 29 -7.81 15.16 7.30
CA CYS A 29 -6.68 14.92 6.39
C CYS A 29 -5.82 13.73 6.86
N LYS A 30 -5.48 13.68 8.16
CA LYS A 30 -4.75 12.53 8.74
C LYS A 30 -5.54 11.23 8.62
N GLY A 31 -6.85 11.28 8.82
CA GLY A 31 -7.73 10.12 8.62
C GLY A 31 -7.71 9.59 7.18
N GLN A 32 -7.73 10.50 6.18
CA GLN A 32 -7.59 10.14 4.78
C GLN A 32 -6.22 9.50 4.49
N ILE A 33 -5.15 10.02 5.10
CA ILE A 33 -3.81 9.46 4.94
C ILE A 33 -3.76 8.03 5.50
N GLY A 34 -4.27 7.79 6.71
CA GLY A 34 -4.34 6.45 7.28
C GLY A 34 -5.12 5.45 6.41
N SER A 35 -6.27 5.88 5.88
CA SER A 35 -7.08 5.08 4.94
C SER A 35 -6.31 4.76 3.65
N GLY A 36 -5.60 5.74 3.08
CA GLY A 36 -4.79 5.54 1.87
C GLY A 36 -3.61 4.59 2.09
N ILE A 37 -2.97 4.65 3.25
CA ILE A 37 -1.92 3.69 3.65
C ILE A 37 -2.50 2.28 3.70
N GLN A 38 -3.64 2.08 4.37
CA GLN A 38 -4.31 0.78 4.45
C GLN A 38 -4.63 0.21 3.06
N GLN A 39 -5.24 1.02 2.20
CA GLN A 39 -5.60 0.62 0.85
C GLN A 39 -4.36 0.25 0.01
N GLY A 40 -3.33 1.07 0.05
CA GLY A 40 -2.08 0.80 -0.67
C GLY A 40 -1.33 -0.43 -0.15
N MET A 41 -1.40 -0.71 1.15
CA MET A 41 -0.89 -1.96 1.74
C MET A 41 -1.64 -3.18 1.20
N GLY A 42 -2.97 -3.13 1.17
CA GLY A 42 -3.79 -4.20 0.60
C GLY A 42 -3.39 -4.51 -0.83
N MET A 43 -3.30 -3.48 -1.68
CA MET A 43 -2.85 -3.61 -3.07
C MET A 43 -1.44 -4.18 -3.21
N ALA A 44 -0.54 -3.83 -2.29
CA ALA A 44 0.85 -4.29 -2.35
C ALA A 44 1.03 -5.73 -1.86
N LEU A 45 0.28 -6.18 -0.86
CA LEU A 45 0.60 -7.39 -0.09
C LEU A 45 -0.42 -8.52 -0.19
N CYS A 46 -1.72 -8.23 -0.39
CA CYS A 46 -2.74 -9.28 -0.28
C CYS A 46 -3.91 -9.19 -1.27
N GLU A 47 -4.29 -8.00 -1.73
CA GLU A 47 -5.48 -7.86 -2.59
C GLU A 47 -5.23 -8.37 -4.01
N GLU A 48 -5.89 -9.45 -4.39
CA GLU A 48 -5.78 -10.02 -5.72
C GLU A 48 -7.15 -10.53 -6.23
N ILE A 49 -7.57 -10.06 -7.40
CA ILE A 49 -8.73 -10.60 -8.10
C ILE A 49 -8.26 -11.76 -9.00
N LYS A 50 -8.53 -13.00 -8.57
CA LYS A 50 -8.19 -14.19 -9.33
C LYS A 50 -9.24 -14.47 -10.40
N ILE A 51 -8.79 -14.54 -11.63
CA ILE A 51 -9.63 -14.80 -12.81
C ILE A 51 -9.28 -16.14 -13.42
N HIS A 52 -10.29 -16.94 -13.76
CA HIS A 52 -10.08 -18.23 -14.41
C HIS A 52 -9.53 -18.00 -15.84
N PRO A 53 -8.35 -18.54 -16.21
CA PRO A 53 -7.64 -18.15 -17.43
C PRO A 53 -8.36 -18.52 -18.73
N LYS A 54 -9.21 -19.54 -18.70
CA LYS A 54 -9.95 -19.98 -19.90
C LYS A 54 -11.35 -19.38 -20.03
N THR A 55 -12.02 -19.08 -18.92
CA THR A 55 -13.42 -18.65 -18.93
C THR A 55 -13.61 -17.17 -18.64
N GLY A 56 -12.60 -16.49 -18.10
CA GLY A 56 -12.70 -15.11 -17.64
C GLY A 56 -13.55 -14.91 -16.38
N GLN A 57 -14.00 -15.97 -15.75
CA GLN A 57 -14.81 -15.88 -14.52
C GLN A 57 -13.95 -15.47 -13.33
N THR A 58 -14.45 -14.56 -12.52
CA THR A 58 -13.86 -14.21 -11.22
C THR A 58 -14.00 -15.39 -10.25
N LEU A 59 -12.88 -15.84 -9.69
CA LEU A 59 -12.83 -16.97 -8.76
C LEU A 59 -13.12 -16.55 -7.32
N ILE A 60 -12.93 -15.28 -7.01
CA ILE A 60 -13.21 -14.70 -5.69
C ILE A 60 -14.38 -13.74 -5.84
N THR A 61 -15.53 -14.10 -5.25
CA THR A 61 -16.81 -13.38 -5.42
C THR A 61 -17.36 -12.81 -4.11
N ASN A 62 -16.65 -12.97 -3.01
CA ASN A 62 -17.09 -12.51 -1.69
C ASN A 62 -15.90 -12.22 -0.77
N PHE A 63 -16.15 -11.47 0.30
CA PHE A 63 -15.13 -11.08 1.29
C PHE A 63 -14.61 -12.20 2.18
N LYS A 64 -15.19 -13.41 2.14
CA LYS A 64 -14.63 -14.55 2.85
C LYS A 64 -13.27 -14.98 2.28
N ASN A 65 -13.11 -14.83 0.97
CA ASN A 65 -11.93 -15.30 0.23
C ASN A 65 -11.12 -14.13 -0.38
N TYR A 66 -11.60 -12.90 -0.27
CA TYR A 66 -10.89 -11.69 -0.69
C TYR A 66 -10.25 -11.06 0.54
N GLU A 67 -8.94 -11.12 0.59
CA GLU A 67 -8.17 -10.55 1.68
C GLU A 67 -8.10 -9.03 1.52
N VAL A 68 -8.41 -8.31 2.59
CA VAL A 68 -8.32 -6.85 2.69
C VAL A 68 -7.49 -6.52 3.94
N ALA A 69 -6.54 -5.63 3.80
CA ALA A 69 -5.79 -5.13 4.95
C ALA A 69 -6.75 -4.46 5.95
N ASN A 70 -6.67 -4.84 7.21
CA ASN A 70 -7.54 -4.33 8.26
C ASN A 70 -6.78 -3.40 9.22
N ALA A 71 -7.46 -2.81 10.17
CA ALA A 71 -6.87 -1.84 11.10
C ALA A 71 -5.72 -2.41 11.96
N CYS A 72 -5.72 -3.73 12.20
CA CYS A 72 -4.65 -4.38 12.96
C CYS A 72 -3.37 -4.62 12.14
N ASP A 73 -3.48 -4.55 10.81
CA ASP A 73 -2.36 -4.73 9.90
C ASP A 73 -1.61 -3.42 9.65
N LEU A 74 -2.23 -2.28 9.97
CA LEU A 74 -1.62 -0.97 9.82
C LEU A 74 -0.34 -0.86 10.68
N PRO A 75 0.74 -0.32 10.11
CA PRO A 75 1.93 0.02 10.90
C PRO A 75 1.66 1.24 11.78
N ASP A 76 2.57 1.52 12.69
CA ASP A 76 2.68 2.86 13.24
C ASP A 76 3.03 3.81 12.08
N TYR A 77 2.26 4.89 11.92
CA TYR A 77 2.50 5.83 10.85
C TYR A 77 2.50 7.28 11.34
N GLN A 78 3.37 8.06 10.75
CA GLN A 78 3.47 9.49 10.98
C GLN A 78 2.98 10.24 9.74
N THR A 79 2.30 11.35 9.96
CA THR A 79 1.81 12.20 8.89
C THR A 79 2.39 13.60 9.00
N LEU A 80 2.94 14.11 7.89
CA LEU A 80 3.36 15.48 7.77
C LEU A 80 2.55 16.16 6.66
N LEU A 81 1.78 17.16 7.03
CA LEU A 81 1.00 17.99 6.10
C LEU A 81 1.84 19.20 5.72
N ILE A 82 2.08 19.37 4.44
CA ILE A 82 2.69 20.58 3.88
C ILE A 82 1.55 21.45 3.34
N GLU A 83 1.52 22.71 3.73
CA GLU A 83 0.53 23.69 3.30
C GLU A 83 1.15 24.67 2.31
N GLU A 84 1.01 24.41 1.01
CA GLU A 84 1.31 25.33 -0.06
C GLU A 84 -0.02 25.68 -0.77
N PRO A 85 -0.68 26.78 -0.41
CA PRO A 85 -2.03 27.08 -0.89
C PRO A 85 -2.13 27.18 -2.42
N GLU A 86 -3.16 26.56 -2.99
CA GLU A 86 -3.45 26.62 -4.43
C GLU A 86 -4.56 27.64 -4.71
N ASN A 87 -4.23 28.68 -5.48
CA ASN A 87 -5.15 29.78 -5.72
C ASN A 87 -6.41 29.38 -6.51
N SER A 88 -6.35 28.31 -7.32
CA SER A 88 -7.49 27.77 -8.06
C SER A 88 -8.37 26.84 -7.22
N GLY A 89 -7.88 26.39 -6.07
CA GLY A 89 -8.60 25.50 -5.17
C GLY A 89 -9.50 26.26 -4.16
N PRO A 90 -10.58 25.66 -3.70
CA PRO A 90 -11.46 26.28 -2.69
C PRO A 90 -10.68 26.52 -1.39
N PHE A 91 -10.63 27.75 -0.94
CA PHE A 91 -9.88 28.19 0.24
C PHE A 91 -8.39 27.85 0.22
N GLY A 92 -7.82 27.63 -0.96
CA GLY A 92 -6.42 27.23 -1.14
C GLY A 92 -6.16 25.74 -0.90
N ALA A 93 -7.18 24.91 -0.78
CA ALA A 93 -7.03 23.47 -0.56
C ALA A 93 -6.68 22.72 -1.85
N LYS A 94 -5.90 21.64 -1.69
CA LYS A 94 -5.62 20.62 -2.70
C LYS A 94 -6.31 19.30 -2.31
N SER A 95 -6.43 18.38 -3.27
CA SER A 95 -6.99 17.04 -3.00
C SER A 95 -6.11 16.24 -2.05
N ILE A 96 -6.73 15.45 -1.17
CA ILE A 96 -6.04 14.52 -0.25
C ILE A 96 -6.66 13.11 -0.28
N GLY A 97 -7.80 12.90 -0.94
CA GLY A 97 -8.51 11.63 -0.91
C GLY A 97 -7.74 10.49 -1.57
N GLU A 98 -7.47 10.58 -2.87
CA GLU A 98 -6.88 9.48 -3.65
C GLU A 98 -5.36 9.56 -3.78
N VAL A 99 -4.79 10.77 -3.72
CA VAL A 99 -3.36 10.99 -3.89
C VAL A 99 -2.50 10.21 -2.88
N VAL A 100 -3.06 9.91 -1.72
CA VAL A 100 -2.36 9.18 -0.65
C VAL A 100 -2.05 7.73 -1.03
N VAL A 101 -2.94 7.08 -1.78
CA VAL A 101 -2.80 5.66 -2.16
C VAL A 101 -1.64 5.45 -3.14
N VAL A 102 -1.42 6.44 -4.03
CA VAL A 102 -0.49 6.33 -5.16
C VAL A 102 0.94 5.93 -4.76
N PRO A 103 1.59 6.53 -3.77
CA PRO A 103 2.98 6.20 -3.41
C PRO A 103 3.12 4.97 -2.51
N VAL A 104 2.04 4.45 -1.91
CA VAL A 104 2.13 3.44 -0.85
C VAL A 104 2.61 2.10 -1.40
N ALA A 105 1.95 1.56 -2.41
CA ALA A 105 2.34 0.27 -2.99
C ALA A 105 3.76 0.31 -3.58
N PRO A 106 4.17 1.32 -4.37
CA PRO A 106 5.57 1.45 -4.82
C PRO A 106 6.58 1.53 -3.68
N ALA A 107 6.29 2.25 -2.60
CA ALA A 107 7.18 2.36 -1.45
C ALA A 107 7.37 1.01 -0.74
N ILE A 108 6.28 0.23 -0.58
CA ILE A 108 6.34 -1.12 0.01
C ILE A 108 7.17 -2.06 -0.88
N VAL A 109 6.92 -2.05 -2.20
CA VAL A 109 7.69 -2.86 -3.15
C VAL A 109 9.17 -2.52 -3.11
N ALA A 110 9.51 -1.24 -3.11
CA ALA A 110 10.89 -0.78 -3.00
C ALA A 110 11.54 -1.26 -1.70
N GLY A 111 10.83 -1.13 -0.56
CA GLY A 111 11.32 -1.59 0.74
C GLY A 111 11.50 -3.12 0.83
N VAL A 112 10.62 -3.89 0.21
CA VAL A 112 10.77 -5.37 0.13
C VAL A 112 11.94 -5.73 -0.76
N ASN A 113 12.06 -5.12 -1.92
CA ASN A 113 13.16 -5.36 -2.85
C ASN A 113 14.52 -5.01 -2.22
N ASP A 114 14.60 -3.89 -1.51
CA ASP A 114 15.81 -3.48 -0.78
C ASP A 114 16.16 -4.49 0.32
N ALA A 115 15.19 -4.90 1.13
CA ALA A 115 15.39 -5.86 2.21
C ALA A 115 15.84 -7.24 1.73
N LEU A 116 15.40 -7.67 0.56
CA LEU A 116 15.71 -8.98 -0.01
C LEU A 116 16.83 -8.92 -1.05
N GLY A 117 17.21 -7.74 -1.55
CA GLY A 117 18.10 -7.55 -2.68
C GLY A 117 17.51 -8.15 -3.97
N THR A 118 16.21 -8.04 -4.17
CA THR A 118 15.45 -8.55 -5.33
C THR A 118 15.01 -7.43 -6.26
N ASN A 119 14.37 -7.76 -7.36
CA ASN A 119 13.73 -6.81 -8.27
C ASN A 119 12.32 -7.30 -8.63
N LEU A 120 11.49 -7.51 -7.62
CA LEU A 120 10.10 -7.91 -7.78
C LEU A 120 9.29 -6.76 -8.37
N THR A 121 8.50 -7.05 -9.42
CA THR A 121 7.67 -6.08 -10.14
C THR A 121 6.20 -6.51 -10.22
N ARG A 122 5.89 -7.73 -9.79
CA ARG A 122 4.52 -8.27 -9.77
C ARG A 122 3.86 -8.00 -8.43
N LEU A 123 2.63 -7.54 -8.45
CA LEU A 123 1.76 -7.36 -7.27
C LEU A 123 0.59 -8.35 -7.30
N PRO A 124 0.07 -8.68 -6.13
CA PRO A 124 0.59 -8.39 -4.77
C PRO A 124 1.82 -9.24 -4.43
N LEU A 125 2.67 -8.73 -3.53
CA LEU A 125 3.84 -9.44 -2.98
C LEU A 125 3.38 -10.41 -1.89
N THR A 126 2.61 -11.42 -2.30
CA THR A 126 2.16 -12.47 -1.37
C THR A 126 3.34 -13.28 -0.84
N PRO A 127 3.18 -13.99 0.28
CA PRO A 127 4.21 -14.91 0.79
C PRO A 127 4.74 -15.87 -0.27
N ALA A 128 3.86 -16.39 -1.13
CA ALA A 128 4.26 -17.30 -2.21
C ALA A 128 5.19 -16.63 -3.22
N VAL A 129 4.87 -15.40 -3.65
CA VAL A 129 5.71 -14.62 -4.58
C VAL A 129 7.09 -14.33 -4.00
N ILE A 130 7.14 -14.02 -2.71
CA ILE A 130 8.41 -13.74 -2.02
C ILE A 130 9.26 -15.01 -1.90
N LEU A 131 8.67 -16.14 -1.51
CA LEU A 131 9.40 -17.41 -1.39
C LEU A 131 9.92 -17.89 -2.75
N GLU A 132 9.11 -17.79 -3.81
CA GLU A 132 9.52 -18.11 -5.18
C GLU A 132 10.76 -17.31 -5.59
N ALA A 133 10.75 -16.00 -5.34
CA ALA A 133 11.90 -15.14 -5.67
C ALA A 133 13.17 -15.46 -4.86
N LEU A 134 13.01 -15.92 -3.61
CA LEU A 134 14.15 -16.33 -2.78
C LEU A 134 14.74 -17.67 -3.24
N GLU A 135 13.90 -18.60 -3.70
CA GLU A 135 14.34 -19.88 -4.27
C GLU A 135 15.14 -19.66 -5.57
N GLU A 136 14.66 -18.81 -6.47
CA GLU A 136 15.35 -18.48 -7.73
C GLU A 136 16.75 -17.88 -7.52
N ARG A 137 16.98 -17.19 -6.40
CA ARG A 137 18.31 -16.64 -6.05
C ARG A 137 19.28 -17.66 -5.47
N SER A 138 18.77 -18.76 -4.98
CA SER A 138 19.59 -19.80 -4.33
C SER A 138 20.21 -20.78 -5.31
N VAL A 139 19.86 -20.66 -6.61
CA VAL A 139 20.35 -21.44 -7.74
C VAL A 139 21.38 -20.62 -8.51
#